data_fab6c47619b034805b1e641a2fa5a85a
#
_entry.id   fab6c47619b034805b1e641a2fa5a85a
#
_cell.length_a   1.000
_cell.length_b   1.000
_cell.length_c   1.000
_cell.angle_alpha   90.00
_cell.angle_beta   90.00
_cell.angle_gamma   90.00
#
_symmetry.space_group_name_H-M   'P 1'
#
loop_
_entity.id
_entity.type
_entity.pdbx_description
1 polymer ?
#
loop_
_entity_poly.entity_id
_entity_poly.type
_entity_poly.pdbx_seq_one_letter_code
_entity_poly.pdbx_strand_id
1 'polypeptide(L)'
;MSGAVNTTCVLAMQRKLYRWSSSDPDKVFADLFNLVCDRRTLTEAWQRLARNRGSRTPGTDGVTRRTVEERPGGAEDFLAEIRENLRTGSYMPQPVRQRLIPKPGRPGKFRPLGIPTLTDRLVQMALKLILEPIFEADFYPTSYGFRKGRSTHDALAKIQKSLHPTKRGPSVYAHVIEGDIKGCFDAIDHHVMMERVRRRISDRKVLRLILGFLKAGVMIEGTVRHPVTGSPQGGIISPMLSNIYLTALDERYGRWSMRPGERPQNAADRRFYDRSRGRPIFYMVRYADDFVVLVAGTREQAEAEKRALAVFLKEELRMELSMEKTKITGVREGFDFLGYRVVQTKAIRTGRWVGNLFIPKSKLNDLRYKIKALVKGVPTGHSFASLIDRLNPILTGWRNYYRYATRACRDFHMLDEWIWRRVGRWLRTKHRKAGWRQLKRRFTNNVCGERRRWVDGRARLRFLWEGGTLRYPRHGIEIPNGWNLEPERKVRKVPSDFWRNFNLLSSF
;
A
#
# COMPACT_ATOMS: atom_id res chain seq x y z
N MET A 1 -22.55 21.61 8.39
CA MET A 1 -21.37 22.46 8.69
C MET A 1 -20.44 21.88 9.79
N SER A 2 -20.93 21.08 10.75
CA SER A 2 -20.07 20.55 11.86
C SER A 2 -18.94 19.60 11.43
N GLY A 3 -19.13 18.80 10.39
CA GLY A 3 -18.14 17.82 9.95
C GLY A 3 -16.84 18.40 9.38
N ALA A 4 -16.91 19.48 8.60
CA ALA A 4 -15.73 20.12 8.03
C ALA A 4 -14.87 20.83 9.09
N VAL A 5 -15.50 21.43 10.09
CA VAL A 5 -14.81 22.10 11.21
C VAL A 5 -14.08 21.08 12.08
N ASN A 6 -14.71 19.92 12.38
CA ASN A 6 -14.09 18.86 13.15
C ASN A 6 -12.85 18.27 12.46
N THR A 7 -12.93 17.98 11.15
CA THR A 7 -11.80 17.48 10.35
C THR A 7 -10.63 18.47 10.37
N THR A 8 -10.90 19.77 10.27
CA THR A 8 -9.85 20.81 10.33
C THR A 8 -9.18 20.85 11.69
N CYS A 9 -9.93 20.72 12.78
CA CYS A 9 -9.39 20.72 14.15
C CYS A 9 -8.51 19.50 14.42
N VAL A 10 -8.95 18.29 14.05
CA VAL A 10 -8.17 17.06 14.20
C VAL A 10 -6.89 17.12 13.34
N LEU A 11 -6.99 17.66 12.12
CA LEU A 11 -5.81 17.81 11.27
C LEU A 11 -4.80 18.82 11.85
N ALA A 12 -5.25 19.90 12.46
CA ALA A 12 -4.37 20.86 13.12
C ALA A 12 -3.62 20.23 14.32
N MET A 13 -4.32 19.42 15.12
CA MET A 13 -3.72 18.64 16.20
C MET A 13 -2.68 17.64 15.65
N GLN A 14 -3.01 16.90 14.61
CA GLN A 14 -2.10 15.95 13.98
C GLN A 14 -0.82 16.63 13.47
N ARG A 15 -0.94 17.81 12.86
CA ARG A 15 0.21 18.62 12.43
C ARG A 15 1.09 19.06 13.60
N LYS A 16 0.46 19.43 14.72
CA LYS A 16 1.16 19.81 15.95
C LYS A 16 1.94 18.64 16.52
N LEU A 17 1.33 17.45 16.61
CA LEU A 17 1.98 16.22 17.05
C LEU A 17 3.16 15.86 16.14
N TYR A 18 2.97 15.91 14.81
CA TYR A 18 4.04 15.66 13.86
C TYR A 18 5.19 16.66 14.02
N ARG A 19 4.88 17.96 14.16
CA ARG A 19 5.91 19.00 14.34
C ARG A 19 6.73 18.74 15.61
N TRP A 20 6.08 18.48 16.72
CA TRP A 20 6.76 18.18 17.98
C TRP A 20 7.64 16.92 17.88
N SER A 21 7.14 15.89 17.24
CA SER A 21 7.89 14.65 17.04
C SER A 21 9.09 14.83 16.11
N SER A 22 8.94 15.66 15.06
CA SER A 22 10.01 15.91 14.08
C SER A 22 11.09 16.88 14.61
N SER A 23 10.71 17.84 15.48
CA SER A 23 11.65 18.81 16.05
C SER A 23 12.51 18.20 17.16
N ASP A 24 12.01 17.15 17.82
CA ASP A 24 12.67 16.46 18.92
C ASP A 24 12.54 14.93 18.72
N PRO A 25 13.57 14.29 18.14
CA PRO A 25 13.58 12.84 17.93
C PRO A 25 13.50 12.00 19.21
N ASP A 26 13.91 12.56 20.36
CA ASP A 26 13.92 11.87 21.65
C ASP A 26 12.68 12.17 22.49
N LYS A 27 11.77 13.01 21.98
CA LYS A 27 10.54 13.38 22.67
C LYS A 27 9.64 12.18 22.90
N VAL A 28 9.32 11.92 24.18
CA VAL A 28 8.37 10.90 24.63
C VAL A 28 7.04 11.57 25.02
N PHE A 29 5.92 11.05 24.51
CA PHE A 29 4.59 11.59 24.75
C PHE A 29 3.90 10.84 25.88
N ALA A 30 3.57 11.55 26.96
CA ALA A 30 3.00 10.98 28.19
C ALA A 30 1.47 11.17 28.32
N ASP A 31 0.89 12.13 27.59
CA ASP A 31 -0.53 12.50 27.69
C ASP A 31 -1.17 12.54 26.31
N LEU A 32 -1.60 11.39 25.82
CA LEU A 32 -2.26 11.23 24.52
C LEU A 32 -3.66 10.62 24.64
N PHE A 33 -3.96 9.96 25.76
CA PHE A 33 -5.22 9.25 25.92
C PHE A 33 -6.43 10.18 25.92
N ASN A 34 -6.28 11.39 26.49
CA ASN A 34 -7.29 12.45 26.46
C ASN A 34 -7.64 12.84 25.00
N LEU A 35 -6.63 12.88 24.09
CA LEU A 35 -6.83 13.15 22.66
C LEU A 35 -7.54 12.00 21.97
N VAL A 36 -7.27 10.74 22.36
CA VAL A 36 -7.98 9.56 21.82
C VAL A 36 -9.46 9.60 22.21
N CYS A 37 -9.77 9.99 23.47
CA CYS A 37 -11.14 10.10 24.01
C CYS A 37 -11.85 11.42 23.63
N ASP A 38 -11.19 12.35 22.93
CA ASP A 38 -11.79 13.61 22.53
C ASP A 38 -12.96 13.36 21.55
N ARG A 39 -14.11 14.00 21.80
CA ARG A 39 -15.31 13.89 20.96
C ARG A 39 -15.00 14.15 19.47
N ARG A 40 -14.13 15.12 19.18
CA ARG A 40 -13.74 15.49 17.81
C ARG A 40 -12.94 14.36 17.14
N THR A 41 -12.05 13.72 17.87
CA THR A 41 -11.27 12.58 17.39
C THR A 41 -12.16 11.37 17.10
N LEU A 42 -13.08 11.04 18.01
CA LEU A 42 -14.04 9.94 17.82
C LEU A 42 -14.99 10.20 16.65
N THR A 43 -15.48 11.44 16.51
CA THR A 43 -16.34 11.85 15.37
C THR A 43 -15.58 11.73 14.04
N GLU A 44 -14.34 12.18 13.96
CA GLU A 44 -13.50 12.03 12.74
C GLU A 44 -13.22 10.54 12.45
N ALA A 45 -12.93 9.76 13.48
CA ALA A 45 -12.73 8.31 13.36
C ALA A 45 -13.99 7.62 12.80
N TRP A 46 -15.18 7.97 13.30
CA TRP A 46 -16.46 7.48 12.80
C TRP A 46 -16.68 7.84 11.33
N GLN A 47 -16.48 9.11 10.97
CA GLN A 47 -16.66 9.57 9.59
C GLN A 47 -15.77 8.82 8.60
N ARG A 48 -14.50 8.54 8.98
CA ARG A 48 -13.59 7.74 8.16
C ARG A 48 -14.05 6.28 8.07
N LEU A 49 -14.45 5.71 9.19
CA LEU A 49 -14.92 4.33 9.25
C LEU A 49 -16.20 4.14 8.44
N ALA A 50 -17.16 5.05 8.57
CA ALA A 50 -18.45 4.99 7.90
C ALA A 50 -18.35 5.03 6.36
N ARG A 51 -17.34 5.71 5.82
CA ARG A 51 -17.08 5.77 4.36
C ARG A 51 -16.49 4.47 3.81
N ASN A 52 -15.88 3.62 4.64
CA ASN A 52 -15.27 2.38 4.22
C ASN A 52 -16.31 1.29 3.96
N ARG A 53 -16.14 0.51 2.89
CA ARG A 53 -17.00 -0.66 2.60
C ARG A 53 -17.03 -1.68 3.74
N GLY A 54 -15.93 -1.82 4.47
CA GLY A 54 -15.80 -2.69 5.64
C GLY A 54 -16.78 -2.36 6.78
N SER A 55 -17.31 -1.14 6.86
CA SER A 55 -18.31 -0.74 7.87
C SER A 55 -19.63 -1.53 7.79
N ARG A 56 -19.88 -2.17 6.64
CA ARG A 56 -21.04 -3.05 6.41
C ARG A 56 -20.81 -4.50 6.85
N THR A 57 -19.59 -4.84 7.24
CA THR A 57 -19.22 -6.21 7.65
C THR A 57 -19.11 -6.26 9.16
N PRO A 58 -19.92 -7.09 9.86
CA PRO A 58 -19.90 -7.16 11.32
C PRO A 58 -18.66 -7.91 11.83
N GLY A 59 -18.24 -7.60 13.05
CA GLY A 59 -17.28 -8.36 13.84
C GLY A 59 -17.92 -9.60 14.49
N THR A 60 -17.43 -9.94 15.70
CA THR A 60 -18.00 -11.01 16.55
C THR A 60 -19.32 -10.61 17.18
N ASP A 61 -19.53 -9.31 17.36
CA ASP A 61 -20.71 -8.67 17.97
C ASP A 61 -21.93 -8.56 17.03
N GLY A 62 -21.78 -8.87 15.74
CA GLY A 62 -22.83 -8.70 14.76
C GLY A 62 -23.14 -7.24 14.36
N VAL A 63 -22.48 -6.26 14.98
CA VAL A 63 -22.78 -4.84 14.80
C VAL A 63 -22.17 -4.29 13.50
N THR A 64 -22.97 -3.55 12.74
CA THR A 64 -22.58 -2.85 11.51
C THR A 64 -22.86 -1.36 11.60
N ARG A 65 -22.34 -0.57 10.67
CA ARG A 65 -22.70 0.85 10.54
C ARG A 65 -24.22 1.05 10.52
N ARG A 66 -24.94 0.26 9.70
CA ARG A 66 -26.40 0.35 9.57
C ARG A 66 -27.12 0.12 10.91
N THR A 67 -26.70 -0.91 11.63
CA THR A 67 -27.23 -1.22 12.96
C THR A 67 -27.09 -0.05 13.96
N VAL A 68 -25.94 0.67 13.89
CA VAL A 68 -25.71 1.85 14.73
C VAL A 68 -26.59 3.04 14.30
N GLU A 69 -26.67 3.31 12.99
CA GLU A 69 -27.43 4.44 12.46
C GLU A 69 -28.95 4.29 12.62
N GLU A 70 -29.45 3.04 12.72
CA GLU A 70 -30.89 2.71 12.94
C GLU A 70 -31.30 2.70 14.44
N ARG A 71 -30.33 2.80 15.39
CA ARG A 71 -30.66 2.89 16.84
C ARG A 71 -31.21 4.28 17.21
N PRO A 72 -32.03 4.38 18.27
CA PRO A 72 -32.31 5.67 18.90
C PRO A 72 -30.99 6.38 19.27
N GLY A 73 -30.90 7.68 19.02
CA GLY A 73 -29.67 8.47 19.21
C GLY A 73 -28.55 8.18 18.22
N GLY A 74 -28.64 7.11 17.44
CA GLY A 74 -27.79 6.82 16.30
C GLY A 74 -26.29 6.77 16.60
N ALA A 75 -25.50 7.38 15.72
CA ALA A 75 -24.06 7.44 15.86
C ALA A 75 -23.62 8.34 17.04
N GLU A 76 -24.42 9.31 17.45
CA GLU A 76 -24.04 10.24 18.52
C GLU A 76 -24.00 9.54 19.89
N ASP A 77 -25.02 8.80 20.22
CA ASP A 77 -25.09 8.01 21.46
C ASP A 77 -24.05 6.89 21.45
N PHE A 78 -23.83 6.24 20.32
CA PHE A 78 -22.78 5.21 20.16
C PHE A 78 -21.38 5.79 20.46
N LEU A 79 -21.08 7.01 19.98
CA LEU A 79 -19.80 7.66 20.26
C LEU A 79 -19.70 8.12 21.72
N ALA A 80 -20.79 8.55 22.33
CA ALA A 80 -20.85 8.94 23.75
C ALA A 80 -20.58 7.74 24.65
N GLU A 81 -21.23 6.58 24.37
CA GLU A 81 -21.02 5.32 25.08
C GLU A 81 -19.56 4.87 25.02
N ILE A 82 -18.96 4.85 23.83
CA ILE A 82 -17.57 4.44 23.67
C ILE A 82 -16.63 5.41 24.39
N ARG A 83 -16.90 6.71 24.33
CA ARG A 83 -16.11 7.71 25.04
C ARG A 83 -16.15 7.46 26.55
N GLU A 84 -17.32 7.17 27.11
CA GLU A 84 -17.47 6.89 28.54
C GLU A 84 -16.75 5.60 28.93
N ASN A 85 -16.92 4.52 28.17
CA ASN A 85 -16.21 3.26 28.39
C ASN A 85 -14.67 3.41 28.34
N LEU A 86 -14.16 4.26 27.45
CA LEU A 86 -12.71 4.58 27.44
C LEU A 86 -12.30 5.35 28.68
N ARG A 87 -13.05 6.38 29.11
CA ARG A 87 -12.72 7.24 30.25
C ARG A 87 -12.74 6.48 31.58
N THR A 88 -13.75 5.64 31.78
CA THR A 88 -13.91 4.79 32.98
C THR A 88 -12.92 3.62 32.99
N GLY A 89 -12.32 3.28 31.83
CA GLY A 89 -11.41 2.14 31.70
C GLY A 89 -12.15 0.79 31.57
N SER A 90 -13.46 0.80 31.38
CA SER A 90 -14.28 -0.41 31.17
C SER A 90 -14.17 -0.99 29.76
N TYR A 91 -13.65 -0.22 28.81
CA TYR A 91 -13.45 -0.69 27.44
C TYR A 91 -12.37 -1.79 27.36
N MET A 92 -12.75 -2.92 26.76
CA MET A 92 -11.85 -4.06 26.50
C MET A 92 -11.97 -4.49 25.04
N PRO A 93 -10.83 -4.57 24.31
CA PRO A 93 -10.82 -5.10 22.95
C PRO A 93 -11.40 -6.51 22.84
N GLN A 94 -12.22 -6.76 21.84
CA GLN A 94 -12.87 -8.03 21.61
C GLN A 94 -12.09 -8.92 20.63
N PRO A 95 -12.23 -10.26 20.68
CA PRO A 95 -11.63 -11.14 19.70
C PRO A 95 -12.08 -10.82 18.27
N VAL A 96 -11.18 -10.91 17.30
CA VAL A 96 -11.51 -10.68 15.89
C VAL A 96 -12.17 -11.92 15.28
N ARG A 97 -13.17 -11.73 14.42
CA ARG A 97 -13.78 -12.81 13.65
C ARG A 97 -12.89 -13.17 12.46
N GLN A 98 -12.44 -14.43 12.39
CA GLN A 98 -11.62 -14.87 11.26
C GLN A 98 -12.47 -15.12 10.00
N ARG A 99 -11.93 -14.71 8.86
CA ARG A 99 -12.42 -15.04 7.53
C ARG A 99 -11.27 -15.40 6.60
N LEU A 100 -11.39 -16.53 5.91
CA LEU A 100 -10.39 -16.97 4.93
C LEU A 100 -10.67 -16.32 3.57
N ILE A 101 -9.65 -15.62 3.05
CA ILE A 101 -9.72 -14.98 1.72
C ILE A 101 -8.80 -15.75 0.76
N PRO A 102 -9.29 -16.19 -0.43
CA PRO A 102 -8.44 -16.84 -1.42
C PRO A 102 -7.26 -15.94 -1.85
N LYS A 103 -6.05 -16.52 -1.90
CA LYS A 103 -4.87 -15.79 -2.41
C LYS A 103 -4.97 -15.70 -3.94
N PRO A 104 -4.90 -14.49 -4.53
CA PRO A 104 -4.92 -14.31 -5.98
C PRO A 104 -3.84 -15.13 -6.68
N GLY A 105 -4.18 -15.85 -7.75
CA GLY A 105 -3.23 -16.63 -8.56
C GLY A 105 -2.67 -17.88 -7.88
N ARG A 106 -3.19 -18.30 -6.72
CA ARG A 106 -2.77 -19.51 -5.99
C ARG A 106 -4.00 -20.32 -5.53
N PRO A 107 -4.58 -21.17 -6.41
CA PRO A 107 -5.72 -22.00 -6.06
C PRO A 107 -5.44 -22.85 -4.80
N GLY A 108 -6.44 -22.97 -3.92
CA GLY A 108 -6.33 -23.75 -2.67
C GLY A 108 -5.55 -23.06 -1.53
N LYS A 109 -4.93 -21.88 -1.76
CA LYS A 109 -4.26 -21.12 -0.68
C LYS A 109 -5.11 -19.96 -0.22
N PHE A 110 -5.26 -19.83 1.10
CA PHE A 110 -6.05 -18.79 1.74
C PHE A 110 -5.17 -17.88 2.61
N ARG A 111 -5.67 -16.67 2.85
CA ARG A 111 -5.12 -15.73 3.83
C ARG A 111 -6.16 -15.55 4.93
N PRO A 112 -5.85 -15.79 6.20
CA PRO A 112 -6.74 -15.46 7.29
C PRO A 112 -6.85 -13.94 7.43
N LEU A 113 -8.07 -13.42 7.50
CA LEU A 113 -8.36 -12.03 7.78
C LEU A 113 -9.14 -11.95 9.09
N GLY A 114 -8.63 -11.24 10.09
CA GLY A 114 -9.35 -10.94 11.32
C GLY A 114 -10.23 -9.70 11.13
N ILE A 115 -11.50 -9.81 11.43
CA ILE A 115 -12.47 -8.71 11.35
C ILE A 115 -12.81 -8.27 12.78
N PRO A 116 -12.27 -7.12 13.27
CA PRO A 116 -12.60 -6.60 14.60
C PRO A 116 -14.06 -6.12 14.66
N THR A 117 -14.60 -5.98 15.86
CA THR A 117 -15.91 -5.34 16.08
C THR A 117 -15.94 -3.91 15.55
N LEU A 118 -17.13 -3.35 15.36
CA LEU A 118 -17.25 -1.98 14.89
C LEU A 118 -16.68 -0.98 15.92
N THR A 119 -16.92 -1.26 17.22
CA THR A 119 -16.37 -0.51 18.34
C THR A 119 -14.84 -0.53 18.34
N ASP A 120 -14.24 -1.72 18.22
CA ASP A 120 -12.77 -1.85 18.17
C ASP A 120 -12.18 -1.11 16.98
N ARG A 121 -12.81 -1.20 15.80
CA ARG A 121 -12.36 -0.44 14.62
C ARG A 121 -12.41 1.07 14.84
N LEU A 122 -13.42 1.57 15.57
CA LEU A 122 -13.52 2.98 15.91
C LEU A 122 -12.38 3.41 16.85
N VAL A 123 -12.14 2.65 17.92
CA VAL A 123 -11.06 2.95 18.88
C VAL A 123 -9.69 2.83 18.23
N GLN A 124 -9.47 1.80 17.39
CA GLN A 124 -8.24 1.68 16.59
C GLN A 124 -8.04 2.84 15.63
N MET A 125 -9.10 3.35 15.01
CA MET A 125 -9.02 4.52 14.13
C MET A 125 -8.70 5.79 14.94
N ALA A 126 -9.29 5.98 16.10
CA ALA A 126 -8.98 7.10 17.00
C ALA A 126 -7.52 7.06 17.45
N LEU A 127 -7.02 5.89 17.91
CA LEU A 127 -5.61 5.68 18.22
C LEU A 127 -4.71 6.00 17.04
N LYS A 128 -5.04 5.48 15.84
CA LYS A 128 -4.27 5.74 14.63
C LYS A 128 -4.20 7.23 14.30
N LEU A 129 -5.28 7.98 14.45
CA LEU A 129 -5.30 9.42 14.22
C LEU A 129 -4.29 10.19 15.09
N ILE A 130 -4.08 9.73 16.32
CA ILE A 130 -3.15 10.36 17.27
C ILE A 130 -1.72 9.88 17.08
N LEU A 131 -1.51 8.58 16.90
CA LEU A 131 -0.18 7.98 16.86
C LEU A 131 0.52 8.10 15.50
N GLU A 132 -0.24 8.05 14.40
CA GLU A 132 0.34 8.09 13.05
C GLU A 132 1.23 9.31 12.80
N PRO A 133 0.87 10.55 13.15
CA PRO A 133 1.75 11.70 12.96
C PRO A 133 3.02 11.65 13.82
N ILE A 134 2.98 11.04 15.00
CA ILE A 134 4.15 10.91 15.89
C ILE A 134 5.18 9.98 15.25
N PHE A 135 4.77 8.76 14.89
CA PHE A 135 5.67 7.76 14.31
C PHE A 135 6.07 8.04 12.87
N GLU A 136 5.26 8.81 12.10
CA GLU A 136 5.64 9.23 10.75
C GLU A 136 6.94 10.05 10.74
N ALA A 137 7.25 10.76 11.82
CA ALA A 137 8.51 11.49 11.98
C ALA A 137 9.74 10.57 12.02
N ASP A 138 9.57 9.34 12.51
CA ASP A 138 10.66 8.36 12.68
C ASP A 138 10.85 7.47 11.46
N PHE A 139 9.85 7.41 10.56
CA PHE A 139 9.92 6.51 9.41
C PHE A 139 10.91 6.99 8.35
N TYR A 140 11.79 6.09 7.94
CA TYR A 140 12.77 6.37 6.90
C TYR A 140 12.11 6.71 5.56
N PRO A 141 12.71 7.61 4.76
CA PRO A 141 12.22 7.95 3.44
C PRO A 141 12.16 6.78 2.46
N THR A 142 12.87 5.69 2.74
CA THR A 142 12.90 4.46 1.94
C THR A 142 11.80 3.45 2.31
N SER A 143 10.98 3.75 3.32
CA SER A 143 9.78 2.99 3.69
C SER A 143 8.54 3.65 3.10
N TYR A 144 7.70 2.88 2.39
CA TYR A 144 6.59 3.41 1.60
C TYR A 144 5.21 2.86 1.96
N GLY A 145 5.11 1.59 2.36
CA GLY A 145 3.83 0.93 2.58
C GLY A 145 3.04 1.53 3.74
N PHE A 146 1.70 1.62 3.59
CA PHE A 146 0.76 2.07 4.62
C PHE A 146 0.99 3.48 5.17
N ARG A 147 1.75 4.32 4.49
CA ARG A 147 2.06 5.69 4.90
C ARG A 147 1.29 6.69 4.06
N LYS A 148 0.80 7.75 4.72
CA LYS A 148 0.07 8.83 4.07
C LYS A 148 0.92 9.52 2.99
N GLY A 149 0.34 9.70 1.81
CA GLY A 149 1.01 10.38 0.72
C GLY A 149 2.04 9.53 -0.06
N ARG A 150 2.20 8.24 0.28
CA ARG A 150 3.14 7.32 -0.39
C ARG A 150 2.41 6.20 -1.11
N SER A 151 2.97 5.73 -2.20
CA SER A 151 2.40 4.70 -3.06
C SER A 151 3.43 3.68 -3.49
N THR A 152 2.97 2.58 -4.08
CA THR A 152 3.83 1.56 -4.71
C THR A 152 4.71 2.15 -5.81
N HIS A 153 4.17 3.12 -6.57
CA HIS A 153 4.92 3.78 -7.65
C HIS A 153 6.06 4.66 -7.13
N ASP A 154 5.96 5.22 -5.92
CA ASP A 154 7.04 5.96 -5.29
C ASP A 154 8.23 5.04 -4.98
N ALA A 155 7.96 3.86 -4.41
CA ALA A 155 8.98 2.84 -4.15
C ALA A 155 9.66 2.36 -5.45
N LEU A 156 8.84 2.05 -6.46
CA LEU A 156 9.32 1.63 -7.78
C LEU A 156 10.16 2.73 -8.47
N ALA A 157 9.71 3.98 -8.42
CA ALA A 157 10.44 5.12 -8.98
C ALA A 157 11.78 5.35 -8.26
N LYS A 158 11.84 5.10 -6.95
CA LYS A 158 13.08 5.17 -6.17
C LYS A 158 14.08 4.11 -6.62
N ILE A 159 13.63 2.86 -6.78
CA ILE A 159 14.46 1.78 -7.29
C ILE A 159 14.93 2.09 -8.72
N GLN A 160 13.99 2.46 -9.60
CA GLN A 160 14.30 2.82 -10.98
C GLN A 160 15.37 3.91 -11.05
N LYS A 161 15.22 4.99 -10.27
CA LYS A 161 16.21 6.06 -10.17
C LYS A 161 17.57 5.56 -9.69
N SER A 162 17.60 4.67 -8.72
CA SER A 162 18.86 4.11 -8.20
C SER A 162 19.61 3.28 -9.24
N LEU A 163 18.88 2.66 -10.19
CA LEU A 163 19.44 1.88 -11.30
C LEU A 163 19.75 2.73 -12.55
N HIS A 164 19.46 4.04 -12.53
CA HIS A 164 19.82 4.95 -13.63
C HIS A 164 21.24 5.49 -13.46
N PRO A 165 21.92 5.85 -14.55
CA PRO A 165 23.19 6.56 -14.49
C PRO A 165 22.99 7.95 -13.87
N THR A 166 23.99 8.41 -13.17
CA THR A 166 24.08 9.76 -12.59
C THR A 166 25.05 10.64 -13.39
N LYS A 167 25.17 11.92 -13.03
CA LYS A 167 26.22 12.80 -13.57
C LYS A 167 27.63 12.27 -13.27
N ARG A 168 27.80 11.46 -12.22
CA ARG A 168 29.08 10.88 -11.77
C ARG A 168 29.38 9.50 -12.40
N GLY A 169 28.54 9.02 -13.32
CA GLY A 169 28.75 7.73 -14.01
C GLY A 169 27.56 6.78 -13.93
N PRO A 170 27.77 5.50 -14.30
CA PRO A 170 26.73 4.46 -14.28
C PRO A 170 26.24 4.16 -12.85
N SER A 171 25.08 3.48 -12.75
CA SER A 171 24.62 2.96 -11.45
C SER A 171 25.66 2.01 -10.87
N VAL A 172 25.89 2.12 -9.58
CA VAL A 172 26.85 1.28 -8.84
C VAL A 172 26.27 -0.06 -8.39
N TYR A 173 24.95 -0.20 -8.41
CA TYR A 173 24.29 -1.41 -7.94
C TYR A 173 24.36 -2.52 -8.98
N ALA A 174 24.89 -3.67 -8.57
CA ALA A 174 25.08 -4.86 -9.41
C ALA A 174 24.08 -5.98 -9.06
N HIS A 175 23.73 -6.11 -7.79
CA HIS A 175 22.87 -7.17 -7.28
C HIS A 175 21.69 -6.61 -6.49
N VAL A 176 20.68 -7.44 -6.27
CA VAL A 176 19.53 -7.15 -5.41
C VAL A 176 19.23 -8.39 -4.56
N ILE A 177 18.94 -8.16 -3.27
CA ILE A 177 18.38 -9.17 -2.38
C ILE A 177 16.87 -8.91 -2.33
N GLU A 178 16.08 -9.85 -2.84
CA GLU A 178 14.61 -9.84 -2.78
C GLU A 178 14.20 -10.50 -1.46
N GLY A 179 13.91 -9.72 -0.41
CA GLY A 179 13.62 -10.23 0.92
C GLY A 179 12.15 -10.60 1.11
N ASP A 180 11.89 -11.77 1.72
CA ASP A 180 10.55 -12.25 2.13
C ASP A 180 10.59 -12.72 3.58
N ILE A 181 9.80 -12.07 4.45
CA ILE A 181 9.67 -12.44 5.86
C ILE A 181 8.55 -13.46 6.01
N LYS A 182 8.82 -14.60 6.68
CA LYS A 182 7.80 -15.62 6.91
C LYS A 182 6.71 -15.10 7.83
N GLY A 183 5.45 -15.06 7.35
CA GLY A 183 4.29 -14.72 8.17
C GLY A 183 4.44 -13.43 8.97
N CYS A 184 4.96 -12.35 8.37
CA CYS A 184 5.37 -11.13 9.05
C CYS A 184 4.37 -10.62 10.11
N PHE A 185 3.07 -10.54 9.78
CA PHE A 185 2.05 -10.08 10.72
C PHE A 185 1.79 -11.08 11.86
N ASP A 186 1.92 -12.38 11.60
CA ASP A 186 1.68 -13.45 12.56
C ASP A 186 2.90 -13.67 13.46
N ALA A 187 4.07 -13.18 13.05
CA ALA A 187 5.35 -13.31 13.76
C ALA A 187 5.72 -12.08 14.61
N ILE A 188 4.89 -11.03 14.67
CA ILE A 188 5.17 -9.84 15.48
C ILE A 188 5.21 -10.23 16.96
N ASP A 189 6.38 -10.16 17.58
CA ASP A 189 6.53 -10.34 19.02
C ASP A 189 5.97 -9.14 19.79
N HIS A 190 5.07 -9.39 20.73
CA HIS A 190 4.37 -8.31 21.45
C HIS A 190 5.32 -7.53 22.38
N HIS A 191 6.33 -8.18 22.96
CA HIS A 191 7.31 -7.51 23.84
C HIS A 191 8.17 -6.54 23.02
N VAL A 192 8.79 -7.02 21.94
CA VAL A 192 9.60 -6.20 21.04
C VAL A 192 8.77 -5.06 20.44
N MET A 193 7.50 -5.33 20.07
CA MET A 193 6.59 -4.28 19.60
C MET A 193 6.39 -3.19 20.64
N MET A 194 6.09 -3.58 21.88
CA MET A 194 5.83 -2.62 22.96
C MET A 194 7.10 -1.84 23.34
N GLU A 195 8.28 -2.43 23.28
CA GLU A 195 9.55 -1.70 23.47
C GLU A 195 9.72 -0.60 22.41
N ARG A 196 9.46 -0.92 21.14
CA ARG A 196 9.54 0.08 20.07
C ARG A 196 8.50 1.19 20.21
N VAL A 197 7.29 0.85 20.64
CA VAL A 197 6.24 1.86 20.90
C VAL A 197 6.66 2.77 22.07
N ARG A 198 7.25 2.21 23.13
CA ARG A 198 7.71 2.97 24.32
C ARG A 198 8.81 3.96 24.02
N ARG A 199 9.56 3.81 22.92
CA ARG A 199 10.55 4.84 22.51
C ARG A 199 9.92 6.22 22.32
N ARG A 200 8.62 6.28 21.97
CA ARG A 200 7.91 7.54 21.70
C ARG A 200 6.70 7.78 22.61
N ILE A 201 6.17 6.74 23.25
CA ILE A 201 4.92 6.80 24.02
C ILE A 201 5.16 6.25 25.41
N SER A 202 4.89 7.08 26.45
CA SER A 202 4.88 6.66 27.86
C SER A 202 3.48 6.68 28.48
N ASP A 203 2.46 7.15 27.77
CA ASP A 203 1.07 7.13 28.22
C ASP A 203 0.60 5.69 28.49
N ARG A 204 0.45 5.35 29.77
CA ARG A 204 0.09 3.99 30.23
C ARG A 204 -1.25 3.51 29.68
N LYS A 205 -2.24 4.42 29.53
CA LYS A 205 -3.57 4.06 29.00
C LYS A 205 -3.50 3.74 27.51
N VAL A 206 -2.75 4.52 26.74
CA VAL A 206 -2.48 4.25 25.33
C VAL A 206 -1.71 2.95 25.14
N LEU A 207 -0.66 2.71 25.92
CA LEU A 207 0.10 1.46 25.87
C LEU A 207 -0.76 0.24 26.21
N ARG A 208 -1.67 0.35 27.21
CA ARG A 208 -2.62 -0.71 27.57
C ARG A 208 -3.58 -1.02 26.41
N LEU A 209 -4.11 0.00 25.72
CA LEU A 209 -4.97 -0.21 24.58
C LEU A 209 -4.24 -0.92 23.42
N ILE A 210 -3.01 -0.50 23.10
CA ILE A 210 -2.22 -1.15 22.04
C ILE A 210 -1.98 -2.63 22.40
N LEU A 211 -1.54 -2.90 23.63
CA LEU A 211 -1.31 -4.26 24.07
C LEU A 211 -2.62 -5.08 24.09
N GLY A 212 -3.74 -4.48 24.47
CA GLY A 212 -5.06 -5.09 24.43
C GLY A 212 -5.43 -5.54 23.00
N PHE A 213 -5.21 -4.70 22.00
CA PHE A 213 -5.46 -5.07 20.58
C PHE A 213 -4.52 -6.15 20.07
N LEU A 214 -3.28 -6.20 20.51
CA LEU A 214 -2.35 -7.29 20.16
C LEU A 214 -2.79 -8.63 20.78
N LYS A 215 -3.35 -8.60 22.00
CA LYS A 215 -3.77 -9.78 22.75
C LYS A 215 -5.24 -10.19 22.54
N ALA A 216 -6.03 -9.40 21.81
CA ALA A 216 -7.48 -9.60 21.71
C ALA A 216 -7.93 -10.99 21.23
N GLY A 217 -7.03 -11.76 20.61
CA GLY A 217 -7.34 -13.11 20.15
C GLY A 217 -8.10 -13.15 18.82
N VAL A 218 -8.30 -14.38 18.33
CA VAL A 218 -8.98 -14.66 17.07
C VAL A 218 -10.09 -15.68 17.34
N MET A 219 -11.32 -15.37 16.94
CA MET A 219 -12.44 -16.30 17.03
C MET A 219 -12.54 -17.13 15.73
N ILE A 220 -12.41 -18.45 15.88
CA ILE A 220 -12.51 -19.44 14.81
C ILE A 220 -13.61 -20.43 15.20
N GLU A 221 -14.66 -20.53 14.40
CA GLU A 221 -15.77 -21.48 14.61
C GLU A 221 -16.32 -21.47 16.04
N GLY A 222 -16.50 -20.27 16.62
CA GLY A 222 -17.03 -20.09 17.98
C GLY A 222 -16.00 -20.23 19.12
N THR A 223 -14.77 -20.68 18.83
CA THR A 223 -13.70 -20.81 19.83
C THR A 223 -12.73 -19.65 19.72
N VAL A 224 -12.39 -19.04 20.87
CA VAL A 224 -11.39 -17.95 20.94
C VAL A 224 -10.01 -18.56 21.16
N ARG A 225 -9.06 -18.23 20.26
CA ARG A 225 -7.66 -18.54 20.39
C ARG A 225 -6.87 -17.27 20.66
N HIS A 226 -6.05 -17.26 21.67
CA HIS A 226 -5.15 -16.16 22.02
C HIS A 226 -3.74 -16.49 21.53
N PRO A 227 -3.30 -15.94 20.38
CA PRO A 227 -1.94 -16.14 19.92
C PRO A 227 -0.96 -15.39 20.83
N VAL A 228 0.16 -16.00 21.12
CA VAL A 228 1.25 -15.39 21.92
C VAL A 228 2.02 -14.34 21.09
N THR A 229 1.98 -14.47 19.76
CA THR A 229 2.60 -13.57 18.80
C THR A 229 1.58 -13.16 17.75
N GLY A 230 1.89 -12.09 17.02
CA GLY A 230 1.12 -11.64 15.90
C GLY A 230 0.22 -10.44 16.18
N SER A 231 -0.13 -9.76 15.09
CA SER A 231 -1.16 -8.72 15.05
C SER A 231 -2.25 -9.19 14.12
N PRO A 232 -3.54 -9.13 14.51
CA PRO A 232 -4.63 -9.60 13.66
C PRO A 232 -4.56 -8.94 12.27
N GLN A 233 -4.43 -9.76 11.21
CA GLN A 233 -4.48 -9.25 9.85
C GLN A 233 -5.88 -8.70 9.58
N GLY A 234 -6.02 -7.37 9.48
CA GLY A 234 -7.30 -6.70 9.24
C GLY A 234 -7.68 -5.64 10.28
N GLY A 235 -6.92 -5.52 11.36
CA GLY A 235 -7.03 -4.38 12.28
C GLY A 235 -6.63 -3.06 11.60
N ILE A 236 -7.32 -1.97 11.92
CA ILE A 236 -7.04 -0.64 11.32
C ILE A 236 -5.67 -0.10 11.75
N ILE A 237 -5.24 -0.42 12.97
CA ILE A 237 -3.95 0.02 13.52
C ILE A 237 -2.79 -0.91 13.12
N SER A 238 -3.07 -2.19 12.78
CA SER A 238 -2.05 -3.21 12.51
C SER A 238 -1.02 -2.81 11.45
N PRO A 239 -1.37 -2.15 10.33
CA PRO A 239 -0.39 -1.70 9.35
C PRO A 239 0.60 -0.65 9.89
N MET A 240 0.14 0.25 10.76
CA MET A 240 1.00 1.24 11.40
C MET A 240 1.95 0.56 12.40
N LEU A 241 1.43 -0.34 13.23
CA LEU A 241 2.24 -1.11 14.18
C LEU A 241 3.28 -1.97 13.47
N SER A 242 2.93 -2.62 12.36
CA SER A 242 3.90 -3.34 11.53
C SER A 242 5.02 -2.44 11.01
N ASN A 243 4.71 -1.21 10.58
CA ASN A 243 5.75 -0.26 10.18
C ASN A 243 6.65 0.16 11.34
N ILE A 244 6.11 0.39 12.55
CA ILE A 244 6.89 0.68 13.76
C ILE A 244 7.84 -0.48 14.07
N TYR A 245 7.33 -1.70 13.99
CA TYR A 245 8.12 -2.91 14.22
C TYR A 245 9.27 -3.06 13.24
N LEU A 246 8.98 -2.91 11.95
CA LEU A 246 9.94 -3.08 10.86
C LEU A 246 10.89 -1.89 10.67
N THR A 247 10.73 -0.79 11.42
CA THR A 247 11.71 0.31 11.42
C THR A 247 13.12 -0.16 11.80
N ALA A 248 13.25 -1.26 12.56
CA ALA A 248 14.55 -1.90 12.82
C ALA A 248 15.32 -2.26 11.55
N LEU A 249 14.61 -2.74 10.51
CA LEU A 249 15.23 -2.99 9.20
C LEU A 249 15.70 -1.68 8.55
N ASP A 250 14.89 -0.62 8.65
CA ASP A 250 15.25 0.68 8.11
C ASP A 250 16.48 1.25 8.84
N GLU A 251 16.56 1.08 10.17
CA GLU A 251 17.69 1.46 11.04
C GLU A 251 18.97 0.71 10.65
N ARG A 252 18.91 -0.62 10.43
CA ARG A 252 20.04 -1.44 9.99
C ARG A 252 20.69 -0.90 8.73
N TYR A 253 19.88 -0.48 7.75
CA TYR A 253 20.38 0.09 6.49
C TYR A 253 20.49 1.62 6.52
N GLY A 254 20.28 2.25 7.67
CA GLY A 254 20.29 3.68 7.87
C GLY A 254 21.64 4.38 7.54
N ARG A 255 22.75 3.61 7.54
CA ARG A 255 24.07 4.11 7.10
C ARG A 255 24.03 4.58 5.63
N TRP A 256 23.35 3.85 4.77
CA TRP A 256 23.33 4.12 3.32
C TRP A 256 22.05 4.81 2.84
N SER A 257 21.07 4.96 3.72
CA SER A 257 19.82 5.66 3.46
C SER A 257 19.80 7.01 4.14
N MET A 258 18.96 7.93 3.64
CA MET A 258 18.68 9.17 4.34
C MET A 258 17.89 8.85 5.62
N ARG A 259 18.34 9.33 6.75
CA ARG A 259 17.64 9.22 8.03
C ARG A 259 16.48 10.23 8.12
N PRO A 260 15.51 10.02 8.99
CA PRO A 260 14.51 11.04 9.27
C PRO A 260 15.15 12.36 9.68
N GLY A 261 14.69 13.49 9.13
CA GLY A 261 15.25 14.82 9.42
C GLY A 261 16.63 15.12 8.82
N GLU A 262 17.29 14.15 8.17
CA GLU A 262 18.65 14.31 7.63
C GLU A 262 18.64 14.95 6.24
N ARG A 263 19.69 15.69 5.91
CA ARG A 263 19.91 16.22 4.55
C ARG A 263 20.31 15.09 3.59
N PRO A 264 19.79 15.07 2.35
CA PRO A 264 20.13 14.02 1.37
C PRO A 264 21.64 13.88 1.08
N GLN A 265 22.39 14.97 1.22
CA GLN A 265 23.83 14.98 0.98
C GLN A 265 24.58 14.07 1.96
N ASN A 266 24.23 14.08 3.24
CA ASN A 266 24.91 13.29 4.26
C ASN A 266 24.91 11.78 3.93
N ALA A 267 23.75 11.27 3.48
CA ALA A 267 23.64 9.88 3.04
C ALA A 267 24.44 9.60 1.75
N ALA A 268 24.52 10.58 0.85
CA ALA A 268 25.32 10.47 -0.36
C ALA A 268 26.82 10.42 -0.04
N ASP A 269 27.26 11.23 0.91
CA ASP A 269 28.67 11.30 1.35
C ASP A 269 29.10 10.00 2.05
N ARG A 270 28.24 9.42 2.92
CA ARG A 270 28.50 8.12 3.52
C ARG A 270 28.65 7.00 2.47
N ARG A 271 27.79 6.97 1.46
CA ARG A 271 27.91 6.01 0.35
C ARG A 271 29.17 6.23 -0.48
N PHE A 272 29.53 7.49 -0.72
CA PHE A 272 30.77 7.82 -1.44
C PHE A 272 31.99 7.35 -0.65
N TYR A 273 32.05 7.65 0.65
CA TYR A 273 33.14 7.25 1.54
C TYR A 273 33.32 5.72 1.61
N ASP A 274 32.23 4.95 1.78
CA ASP A 274 32.31 3.49 1.80
C ASP A 274 32.80 2.94 0.47
N ARG A 275 32.30 3.50 -0.64
CA ARG A 275 32.73 3.08 -1.97
C ARG A 275 34.22 3.39 -2.24
N SER A 276 34.73 4.55 -1.84
CA SER A 276 36.16 4.90 -2.03
C SER A 276 37.10 3.97 -1.27
N ARG A 277 36.60 3.26 -0.27
CA ARG A 277 37.31 2.24 0.51
C ARG A 277 37.03 0.79 0.10
N GLY A 278 36.36 0.58 -1.04
CA GLY A 278 36.01 -0.76 -1.53
C GLY A 278 34.95 -1.48 -0.69
N ARG A 279 34.27 -0.76 0.21
CA ARG A 279 33.21 -1.35 1.06
C ARG A 279 31.90 -1.51 0.28
N PRO A 280 31.14 -2.60 0.50
CA PRO A 280 29.82 -2.76 -0.12
C PRO A 280 28.83 -1.72 0.41
N ILE A 281 27.85 -1.36 -0.45
CA ILE A 281 26.74 -0.48 -0.10
C ILE A 281 25.45 -1.29 -0.19
N PHE A 282 24.62 -1.20 0.84
CA PHE A 282 23.32 -1.89 0.90
C PHE A 282 22.21 -0.82 1.02
N TYR A 283 21.47 -0.63 -0.08
CA TYR A 283 20.41 0.38 -0.14
C TYR A 283 19.05 -0.29 -0.17
N MET A 284 18.33 -0.22 0.95
CA MET A 284 17.02 -0.85 1.08
C MET A 284 15.88 0.05 0.59
N VAL A 285 14.89 -0.55 -0.06
CA VAL A 285 13.58 0.04 -0.36
C VAL A 285 12.52 -0.93 0.15
N ARG A 286 11.66 -0.46 1.06
CA ARG A 286 10.64 -1.28 1.72
C ARG A 286 9.23 -0.76 1.43
N TYR A 287 8.32 -1.67 1.17
CA TYR A 287 6.88 -1.43 1.07
C TYR A 287 6.13 -2.40 1.99
N ALA A 288 5.79 -1.97 3.20
CA ALA A 288 5.29 -2.82 4.28
C ALA A 288 6.30 -3.94 4.64
N ASP A 289 5.91 -5.20 4.48
CA ASP A 289 6.73 -6.40 4.66
C ASP A 289 7.54 -6.80 3.41
N ASP A 290 7.14 -6.32 2.22
CA ASP A 290 7.92 -6.51 1.00
C ASP A 290 9.12 -5.55 0.96
N PHE A 291 10.33 -6.04 0.76
CA PHE A 291 11.51 -5.20 0.63
C PHE A 291 12.55 -5.74 -0.33
N VAL A 292 13.35 -4.84 -0.85
CA VAL A 292 14.52 -5.18 -1.67
C VAL A 292 15.74 -4.40 -1.15
N VAL A 293 16.91 -5.04 -1.17
CA VAL A 293 18.18 -4.40 -0.85
C VAL A 293 19.04 -4.38 -2.10
N LEU A 294 19.27 -3.19 -2.66
CA LEU A 294 20.19 -2.99 -3.78
C LEU A 294 21.61 -3.04 -3.25
N VAL A 295 22.46 -3.86 -3.86
CA VAL A 295 23.84 -4.10 -3.42
C VAL A 295 24.83 -3.56 -4.44
N ALA A 296 25.67 -2.62 -4.00
CA ALA A 296 26.86 -2.22 -4.72
C ALA A 296 28.05 -2.98 -4.12
N GLY A 297 28.37 -4.11 -4.71
CA GLY A 297 29.37 -5.06 -4.25
C GLY A 297 29.33 -6.34 -5.05
N THR A 298 30.11 -7.35 -4.62
CA THR A 298 30.14 -8.65 -5.27
C THR A 298 28.94 -9.53 -4.86
N ARG A 299 28.74 -10.65 -5.56
CA ARG A 299 27.70 -11.62 -5.23
C ARG A 299 27.93 -12.25 -3.87
N GLU A 300 29.17 -12.56 -3.53
CA GLU A 300 29.58 -13.13 -2.25
C GLU A 300 29.24 -12.17 -1.09
N GLN A 301 29.45 -10.86 -1.28
CA GLN A 301 29.05 -9.84 -0.32
C GLN A 301 27.53 -9.75 -0.15
N ALA A 302 26.76 -9.91 -1.24
CA ALA A 302 25.30 -9.99 -1.17
C ALA A 302 24.83 -11.26 -0.42
N GLU A 303 25.49 -12.41 -0.63
CA GLU A 303 25.19 -13.64 0.09
C GLU A 303 25.56 -13.56 1.58
N ALA A 304 26.68 -12.93 1.90
CA ALA A 304 27.07 -12.65 3.29
C ALA A 304 26.04 -11.77 3.98
N GLU A 305 25.58 -10.70 3.31
CA GLU A 305 24.54 -9.83 3.86
C GLU A 305 23.19 -10.56 4.01
N LYS A 306 22.81 -11.42 3.09
CA LYS A 306 21.59 -12.24 3.23
C LYS A 306 21.64 -13.10 4.49
N ARG A 307 22.79 -13.73 4.81
CA ARG A 307 22.98 -14.49 6.05
C ARG A 307 22.93 -13.60 7.28
N ALA A 308 23.63 -12.47 7.26
CA ALA A 308 23.63 -11.50 8.36
C ALA A 308 22.23 -10.89 8.60
N LEU A 309 21.45 -10.66 7.54
CA LEU A 309 20.06 -10.23 7.64
C LEU A 309 19.16 -11.27 8.29
N ALA A 310 19.36 -12.57 7.99
CA ALA A 310 18.59 -13.64 8.63
C ALA A 310 18.87 -13.73 10.13
N VAL A 311 20.13 -13.58 10.55
CA VAL A 311 20.52 -13.52 11.98
C VAL A 311 19.89 -12.29 12.64
N PHE A 312 20.04 -11.13 12.04
CA PHE A 312 19.45 -9.88 12.55
C PHE A 312 17.93 -9.97 12.78
N LEU A 313 17.18 -10.50 11.78
CA LEU A 313 15.73 -10.66 11.91
C LEU A 313 15.37 -11.60 13.08
N LYS A 314 16.13 -12.66 13.28
CA LYS A 314 15.91 -13.63 14.36
C LYS A 314 16.20 -13.03 15.73
N GLU A 315 17.32 -12.34 15.89
CA GLU A 315 17.79 -11.80 17.16
C GLU A 315 17.02 -10.55 17.58
N GLU A 316 16.92 -9.57 16.69
CA GLU A 316 16.33 -8.25 17.02
C GLU A 316 14.80 -8.22 16.89
N LEU A 317 14.24 -8.98 15.94
CA LEU A 317 12.81 -8.95 15.64
C LEU A 317 12.10 -10.28 15.90
N ARG A 318 12.80 -11.33 16.35
CA ARG A 318 12.23 -12.68 16.55
C ARG A 318 11.44 -13.15 15.31
N MET A 319 11.89 -12.74 14.12
CA MET A 319 11.29 -13.09 12.84
C MET A 319 12.22 -13.96 12.01
N GLU A 320 11.66 -14.72 11.06
CA GLU A 320 12.44 -15.55 10.15
C GLU A 320 12.43 -15.00 8.73
N LEU A 321 13.63 -14.88 8.15
CA LEU A 321 13.78 -14.67 6.71
C LEU A 321 13.44 -15.95 5.96
N SER A 322 12.59 -15.88 4.94
CA SER A 322 12.32 -17.03 4.08
C SER A 322 13.52 -17.30 3.16
N MET A 323 14.43 -18.19 3.55
CA MET A 323 15.64 -18.47 2.79
C MET A 323 15.34 -19.00 1.37
N GLU A 324 14.24 -19.74 1.19
CA GLU A 324 13.79 -20.28 -0.10
C GLU A 324 13.28 -19.20 -1.06
N LYS A 325 12.56 -18.21 -0.52
CA LYS A 325 11.97 -17.13 -1.32
C LYS A 325 12.89 -15.91 -1.45
N THR A 326 13.80 -15.72 -0.49
CA THR A 326 14.79 -14.65 -0.55
C THR A 326 15.86 -14.99 -1.58
N LYS A 327 15.85 -14.23 -2.69
CA LYS A 327 16.74 -14.47 -3.83
C LYS A 327 17.77 -13.34 -3.96
N ILE A 328 18.93 -13.70 -4.52
CA ILE A 328 19.93 -12.74 -4.95
C ILE A 328 19.97 -12.78 -6.47
N THR A 329 19.64 -11.67 -7.10
CA THR A 329 19.50 -11.53 -8.54
C THR A 329 20.39 -10.40 -9.05
N GLY A 330 21.02 -10.57 -10.22
CA GLY A 330 21.71 -9.47 -10.90
C GLY A 330 20.70 -8.41 -11.40
N VAL A 331 21.02 -7.14 -11.25
CA VAL A 331 20.09 -6.05 -11.71
C VAL A 331 19.86 -6.08 -13.22
N ARG A 332 20.75 -6.71 -13.99
CA ARG A 332 20.61 -6.93 -15.44
C ARG A 332 19.78 -8.16 -15.79
N GLU A 333 19.72 -9.15 -14.91
CA GLU A 333 18.81 -10.30 -15.03
C GLU A 333 17.36 -9.85 -14.71
N GLY A 334 17.24 -8.88 -13.79
CA GLY A 334 16.00 -8.29 -13.33
C GLY A 334 15.30 -9.11 -12.24
N PHE A 335 14.44 -8.45 -11.50
CA PHE A 335 13.70 -9.00 -10.37
C PHE A 335 12.26 -8.48 -10.36
N ASP A 336 11.38 -9.16 -9.63
CA ASP A 336 9.98 -8.78 -9.53
C ASP A 336 9.73 -8.09 -8.18
N PHE A 337 9.21 -6.85 -8.22
CA PHE A 337 8.85 -6.10 -7.02
C PHE A 337 7.55 -5.34 -7.22
N LEU A 338 6.63 -5.43 -6.26
CA LEU A 338 5.32 -4.77 -6.28
C LEU A 338 4.59 -4.94 -7.63
N GLY A 339 4.62 -6.14 -8.18
CA GLY A 339 3.92 -6.46 -9.43
C GLY A 339 4.56 -5.91 -10.71
N TYR A 340 5.76 -5.35 -10.65
CA TYR A 340 6.57 -4.95 -11.79
C TYR A 340 7.83 -5.80 -11.91
N ARG A 341 8.30 -6.00 -13.14
CA ARG A 341 9.63 -6.52 -13.45
C ARG A 341 10.59 -5.34 -13.54
N VAL A 342 11.50 -5.27 -12.60
CA VAL A 342 12.57 -4.25 -12.55
C VAL A 342 13.82 -4.82 -13.18
N VAL A 343 14.40 -4.15 -14.17
CA VAL A 343 15.61 -4.62 -14.85
C VAL A 343 16.42 -3.45 -15.41
N GLN A 344 17.73 -3.57 -15.38
CA GLN A 344 18.62 -2.61 -16.01
C GLN A 344 18.91 -3.06 -17.46
N THR A 345 18.57 -2.22 -18.44
CA THR A 345 18.81 -2.51 -19.87
C THR A 345 19.54 -1.36 -20.55
N LYS A 346 20.19 -1.63 -21.67
CA LYS A 346 20.79 -0.58 -22.50
C LYS A 346 19.72 0.26 -23.17
N ALA A 347 19.79 1.57 -23.03
CA ALA A 347 18.94 2.51 -23.75
C ALA A 347 19.36 2.55 -25.23
N ILE A 348 18.42 2.32 -26.14
CA ILE A 348 18.66 2.21 -27.59
C ILE A 348 19.39 3.48 -28.11
N ARG A 349 18.94 4.67 -27.69
CA ARG A 349 19.45 5.96 -28.21
C ARG A 349 20.82 6.36 -27.66
N THR A 350 21.17 5.93 -26.43
CA THR A 350 22.38 6.41 -25.74
C THR A 350 23.38 5.33 -25.42
N GLY A 351 23.03 4.05 -25.60
CA GLY A 351 23.84 2.89 -25.22
C GLY A 351 24.06 2.74 -23.70
N ARG A 352 23.58 3.70 -22.89
CA ARG A 352 23.77 3.69 -21.43
C ARG A 352 22.83 2.70 -20.75
N TRP A 353 23.32 2.06 -19.69
CA TRP A 353 22.48 1.21 -18.84
C TRP A 353 21.51 2.05 -18.01
N VAL A 354 20.21 1.75 -18.11
CA VAL A 354 19.12 2.45 -17.43
C VAL A 354 18.18 1.49 -16.75
N GLY A 355 17.69 1.85 -15.57
CA GLY A 355 16.67 1.08 -14.86
C GLY A 355 15.30 1.20 -15.55
N ASN A 356 14.66 0.08 -15.81
CA ASN A 356 13.36 -0.01 -16.45
C ASN A 356 12.35 -0.78 -15.60
N LEU A 357 11.08 -0.42 -15.73
CA LEU A 357 9.95 -1.07 -15.08
C LEU A 357 9.06 -1.67 -16.17
N PHE A 358 8.99 -2.99 -16.26
CA PHE A 358 8.14 -3.68 -17.24
C PHE A 358 6.96 -4.37 -16.55
N ILE A 359 5.91 -4.63 -17.32
CA ILE A 359 4.78 -5.45 -16.89
C ILE A 359 5.18 -6.92 -16.98
N PRO A 360 5.19 -7.70 -15.88
CA PRO A 360 5.49 -9.12 -15.94
C PRO A 360 4.50 -9.88 -16.83
N LYS A 361 4.97 -10.86 -17.60
CA LYS A 361 4.12 -11.71 -18.46
C LYS A 361 3.00 -12.39 -17.66
N SER A 362 3.29 -12.80 -16.42
CA SER A 362 2.29 -13.36 -15.50
C SER A 362 1.11 -12.40 -15.29
N LYS A 363 1.38 -11.10 -15.08
CA LYS A 363 0.33 -10.09 -14.84
C LYS A 363 -0.50 -9.79 -16.07
N LEU A 364 0.08 -9.85 -17.26
CA LEU A 364 -0.66 -9.79 -18.53
C LEU A 364 -1.61 -10.98 -18.66
N ASN A 365 -1.14 -12.18 -18.32
CA ASN A 365 -1.96 -13.39 -18.35
C ASN A 365 -3.03 -13.41 -17.25
N ASP A 366 -2.74 -12.93 -16.04
CA ASP A 366 -3.72 -12.78 -14.95
C ASP A 366 -4.89 -11.89 -15.39
N LEU A 367 -4.61 -10.76 -16.06
CA LEU A 367 -5.66 -9.89 -16.60
C LEU A 367 -6.48 -10.63 -17.68
N ARG A 368 -5.83 -11.31 -18.61
CA ARG A 368 -6.54 -12.11 -19.64
C ARG A 368 -7.44 -13.15 -19.02
N TYR A 369 -6.95 -13.87 -18.02
CA TYR A 369 -7.72 -14.87 -17.30
C TYR A 369 -8.95 -14.25 -16.62
N LYS A 370 -8.75 -13.15 -15.88
CA LYS A 370 -9.82 -12.42 -15.18
C LYS A 370 -10.91 -11.93 -16.15
N ILE A 371 -10.51 -11.33 -17.27
CA ILE A 371 -11.45 -10.86 -18.31
C ILE A 371 -12.17 -12.05 -18.95
N LYS A 372 -11.44 -13.15 -19.27
CA LYS A 372 -12.04 -14.36 -19.83
C LYS A 372 -13.11 -14.96 -18.91
N ALA A 373 -12.80 -15.05 -17.62
CA ALA A 373 -13.73 -15.56 -16.60
C ALA A 373 -14.98 -14.66 -16.48
N LEU A 374 -14.80 -13.34 -16.42
CA LEU A 374 -15.90 -12.38 -16.36
C LEU A 374 -16.80 -12.46 -17.58
N VAL A 375 -16.22 -12.42 -18.79
CA VAL A 375 -16.98 -12.46 -20.05
C VAL A 375 -17.74 -13.79 -20.19
N LYS A 376 -17.14 -14.93 -19.75
CA LYS A 376 -17.82 -16.25 -19.72
C LYS A 376 -18.95 -16.29 -18.68
N GLY A 377 -18.75 -15.65 -17.53
CA GLY A 377 -19.71 -15.63 -16.43
C GLY A 377 -20.91 -14.70 -16.63
N VAL A 378 -20.91 -13.83 -17.65
CA VAL A 378 -22.06 -12.98 -17.97
C VAL A 378 -22.93 -13.69 -19.02
N PRO A 379 -24.16 -14.15 -18.64
CA PRO A 379 -25.08 -14.79 -19.57
C PRO A 379 -25.43 -13.87 -20.75
N THR A 380 -25.67 -14.45 -21.93
CA THR A 380 -26.03 -13.68 -23.15
C THR A 380 -27.41 -13.02 -23.06
N GLY A 381 -28.25 -13.41 -22.09
CA GLY A 381 -29.50 -12.70 -21.76
C GLY A 381 -29.31 -11.29 -21.22
N HIS A 382 -28.17 -11.02 -20.56
CA HIS A 382 -27.87 -9.67 -20.05
C HIS A 382 -27.64 -8.66 -21.17
N SER A 383 -27.85 -7.35 -20.88
CA SER A 383 -27.55 -6.29 -21.82
C SER A 383 -26.03 -6.19 -22.08
N PHE A 384 -25.66 -5.71 -23.26
CA PHE A 384 -24.24 -5.51 -23.58
C PHE A 384 -23.63 -4.37 -22.74
N ALA A 385 -24.43 -3.36 -22.43
CA ALA A 385 -24.02 -2.30 -21.50
C ALA A 385 -23.60 -2.87 -20.13
N SER A 386 -24.34 -3.83 -19.57
CA SER A 386 -23.99 -4.48 -18.29
C SER A 386 -22.63 -5.19 -18.34
N LEU A 387 -22.25 -5.81 -19.46
CA LEU A 387 -20.93 -6.40 -19.64
C LEU A 387 -19.84 -5.34 -19.65
N ILE A 388 -20.06 -4.23 -20.38
CA ILE A 388 -19.12 -3.10 -20.46
C ILE A 388 -18.91 -2.49 -19.07
N ASP A 389 -20.00 -2.26 -18.31
CA ASP A 389 -19.94 -1.66 -16.98
C ASP A 389 -19.16 -2.54 -15.97
N ARG A 390 -19.22 -3.85 -16.10
CA ARG A 390 -18.42 -4.78 -15.30
C ARG A 390 -16.94 -4.85 -15.71
N LEU A 391 -16.64 -4.65 -17.01
CA LEU A 391 -15.27 -4.66 -17.52
C LEU A 391 -14.51 -3.37 -17.23
N ASN A 392 -15.15 -2.22 -17.39
CA ASN A 392 -14.51 -0.91 -17.32
C ASN A 392 -13.78 -0.63 -15.99
N PRO A 393 -14.30 -0.96 -14.81
CA PRO A 393 -13.56 -0.79 -13.54
C PRO A 393 -12.27 -1.59 -13.50
N ILE A 394 -12.29 -2.85 -14.02
CA ILE A 394 -11.11 -3.72 -14.07
C ILE A 394 -10.06 -3.12 -15.00
N LEU A 395 -10.47 -2.70 -16.19
CA LEU A 395 -9.56 -2.11 -17.20
C LEU A 395 -8.96 -0.80 -16.68
N THR A 396 -9.79 0.06 -16.10
CA THR A 396 -9.36 1.35 -15.53
C THR A 396 -8.37 1.17 -14.39
N GLY A 397 -8.68 0.28 -13.43
CA GLY A 397 -7.80 0.02 -12.29
C GLY A 397 -6.45 -0.55 -12.74
N TRP A 398 -6.47 -1.55 -13.65
CA TRP A 398 -5.26 -2.18 -14.17
C TRP A 398 -4.40 -1.19 -14.97
N ARG A 399 -5.02 -0.41 -15.86
CA ARG A 399 -4.35 0.67 -16.60
C ARG A 399 -3.70 1.69 -15.67
N ASN A 400 -4.43 2.19 -14.68
CA ASN A 400 -3.94 3.20 -13.74
C ASN A 400 -2.71 2.70 -12.98
N TYR A 401 -2.65 1.41 -12.69
CA TYR A 401 -1.49 0.80 -12.05
C TYR A 401 -0.28 0.70 -12.99
N TYR A 402 -0.46 0.22 -14.22
CA TYR A 402 0.64 -0.09 -15.14
C TYR A 402 1.00 1.02 -16.16
N ARG A 403 0.30 2.13 -16.19
CA ARG A 403 0.54 3.22 -17.15
C ARG A 403 1.95 3.85 -17.07
N TYR A 404 2.67 3.62 -16.00
CA TYR A 404 4.04 4.10 -15.78
C TYR A 404 5.12 3.08 -16.18
N ALA A 405 4.74 1.90 -16.65
CA ALA A 405 5.68 0.89 -17.09
C ALA A 405 6.39 1.31 -18.38
N THR A 406 7.65 0.95 -18.47
CA THR A 406 8.43 1.11 -19.71
C THR A 406 7.78 0.28 -20.81
N ARG A 407 7.48 0.91 -21.96
CA ARG A 407 6.78 0.28 -23.09
C ARG A 407 5.36 -0.20 -22.81
N ALA A 408 4.69 0.30 -21.76
CA ALA A 408 3.29 -0.05 -21.47
C ALA A 408 2.35 0.15 -22.66
N CYS A 409 2.64 1.13 -23.53
CA CYS A 409 1.92 1.37 -24.78
C CYS A 409 1.76 0.09 -25.62
N ARG A 410 2.86 -0.64 -25.86
CA ARG A 410 2.86 -1.90 -26.63
C ARG A 410 1.98 -2.96 -25.99
N ASP A 411 2.13 -3.14 -24.68
CA ASP A 411 1.38 -4.15 -23.94
C ASP A 411 -0.11 -3.80 -23.89
N PHE A 412 -0.45 -2.51 -23.77
CA PHE A 412 -1.82 -2.03 -23.78
C PHE A 412 -2.49 -2.25 -25.14
N HIS A 413 -1.81 -1.91 -26.24
CA HIS A 413 -2.35 -2.16 -27.58
C HIS A 413 -2.63 -3.64 -27.84
N MET A 414 -1.72 -4.50 -27.45
CA MET A 414 -1.86 -5.95 -27.57
C MET A 414 -3.05 -6.49 -26.76
N LEU A 415 -3.23 -5.97 -25.52
CA LEU A 415 -4.35 -6.36 -24.67
C LEU A 415 -5.67 -5.81 -25.18
N ASP A 416 -5.70 -4.55 -25.62
CA ASP A 416 -6.91 -3.91 -26.15
C ASP A 416 -7.45 -4.66 -27.37
N GLU A 417 -6.58 -5.09 -28.28
CA GLU A 417 -6.96 -5.89 -29.44
C GLU A 417 -7.53 -7.25 -29.00
N TRP A 418 -6.89 -7.92 -28.03
CA TRP A 418 -7.36 -9.18 -27.49
C TRP A 418 -8.72 -9.03 -26.79
N ILE A 419 -8.90 -7.97 -25.98
CA ILE A 419 -10.14 -7.66 -25.27
C ILE A 419 -11.25 -7.38 -26.27
N TRP A 420 -10.98 -6.55 -27.27
CA TRP A 420 -11.92 -6.19 -28.32
C TRP A 420 -12.47 -7.42 -29.05
N ARG A 421 -11.58 -8.35 -29.44
CA ARG A 421 -11.99 -9.62 -30.08
C ARG A 421 -12.77 -10.50 -29.10
N ARG A 422 -12.40 -10.54 -27.83
CA ARG A 422 -13.08 -11.35 -26.81
C ARG A 422 -14.51 -10.87 -26.56
N VAL A 423 -14.71 -9.58 -26.42
CA VAL A 423 -16.02 -8.94 -26.27
C VAL A 423 -16.87 -9.13 -27.53
N GLY A 424 -16.28 -8.99 -28.70
CA GLY A 424 -16.97 -9.23 -29.97
C GLY A 424 -17.46 -10.66 -30.13
N ARG A 425 -16.71 -11.67 -29.64
CA ARG A 425 -17.18 -13.07 -29.64
C ARG A 425 -18.40 -13.26 -28.74
N TRP A 426 -18.43 -12.62 -27.57
CA TRP A 426 -19.61 -12.65 -26.69
C TRP A 426 -20.83 -12.03 -27.39
N LEU A 427 -20.66 -10.88 -28.05
CA LEU A 427 -21.74 -10.27 -28.86
C LEU A 427 -22.24 -11.20 -29.98
N ARG A 428 -21.34 -11.90 -30.66
CA ARG A 428 -21.70 -12.86 -31.69
C ARG A 428 -22.49 -14.05 -31.15
N THR A 429 -22.12 -14.52 -29.94
CA THR A 429 -22.89 -15.57 -29.25
C THR A 429 -24.29 -15.08 -28.85
N LYS A 430 -24.42 -13.81 -28.42
CA LYS A 430 -25.70 -13.18 -28.09
C LYS A 430 -26.58 -13.00 -29.34
N HIS A 431 -26.01 -12.56 -30.45
CA HIS A 431 -26.70 -12.24 -31.72
C HIS A 431 -26.33 -13.25 -32.82
N ARG A 432 -26.71 -14.51 -32.64
CA ARG A 432 -26.29 -15.64 -33.49
C ARG A 432 -26.56 -15.44 -34.98
N LYS A 433 -27.66 -14.72 -35.33
CA LYS A 433 -28.07 -14.44 -36.72
C LYS A 433 -27.34 -13.23 -37.33
N ALA A 434 -26.62 -12.43 -36.55
CA ALA A 434 -25.95 -11.22 -37.02
C ALA A 434 -24.49 -11.50 -37.42
N GLY A 435 -24.13 -11.10 -38.61
CA GLY A 435 -22.74 -11.15 -39.11
C GLY A 435 -21.85 -10.08 -38.45
N TRP A 436 -20.51 -10.24 -38.52
CA TRP A 436 -19.55 -9.30 -37.96
C TRP A 436 -19.73 -7.85 -38.45
N ARG A 437 -20.10 -7.66 -39.74
CA ARG A 437 -20.34 -6.32 -40.32
C ARG A 437 -21.52 -5.63 -39.62
N GLN A 438 -22.64 -6.36 -39.42
CA GLN A 438 -23.82 -5.86 -38.72
C GLN A 438 -23.53 -5.52 -37.26
N LEU A 439 -22.83 -6.42 -36.52
CA LEU A 439 -22.45 -6.18 -35.12
C LEU A 439 -21.55 -4.95 -35.00
N LYS A 440 -20.55 -4.80 -35.86
CA LYS A 440 -19.69 -3.62 -35.86
C LYS A 440 -20.48 -2.34 -36.18
N ARG A 441 -21.40 -2.36 -37.17
CA ARG A 441 -22.23 -1.19 -37.50
C ARG A 441 -23.13 -0.79 -36.32
N ARG A 442 -23.71 -1.77 -35.62
CA ARG A 442 -24.66 -1.53 -34.52
C ARG A 442 -23.99 -1.15 -33.20
N PHE A 443 -22.88 -1.78 -32.87
CA PHE A 443 -22.26 -1.72 -31.55
C PHE A 443 -20.87 -1.07 -31.53
N THR A 444 -20.47 -0.36 -32.59
CA THR A 444 -19.23 0.44 -32.52
C THR A 444 -19.51 1.88 -32.89
N ASN A 445 -18.74 2.81 -32.29
CA ASN A 445 -18.71 4.19 -32.73
C ASN A 445 -17.81 4.33 -33.96
N ASN A 446 -18.25 5.18 -34.90
CA ASN A 446 -17.49 5.58 -36.10
C ASN A 446 -17.06 7.06 -35.97
N VAL A 447 -16.37 7.42 -34.87
CA VAL A 447 -15.82 8.78 -34.79
C VAL A 447 -14.54 8.83 -35.59
N CYS A 448 -14.48 9.78 -36.55
CA CYS A 448 -13.32 10.00 -37.41
C CYS A 448 -12.07 10.25 -36.54
N GLY A 449 -10.97 9.53 -36.80
CA GLY A 449 -9.72 9.63 -36.05
C GLY A 449 -9.69 8.81 -34.75
N GLU A 450 -10.80 8.26 -34.27
CA GLU A 450 -10.83 7.40 -33.12
C GLU A 450 -10.77 5.90 -33.47
N ARG A 451 -10.05 5.12 -32.63
CA ARG A 451 -10.10 3.66 -32.75
C ARG A 451 -11.51 3.15 -32.45
N ARG A 452 -12.06 2.27 -33.28
CA ARG A 452 -13.40 1.70 -33.10
C ARG A 452 -13.55 1.02 -31.78
N ARG A 453 -14.52 1.48 -30.96
CA ARG A 453 -14.84 0.94 -29.63
C ARG A 453 -16.18 0.24 -29.64
N TRP A 454 -16.30 -0.76 -28.81
CA TRP A 454 -17.60 -1.33 -28.50
C TRP A 454 -18.41 -0.35 -27.64
N VAL A 455 -19.65 -0.09 -28.06
CA VAL A 455 -20.58 0.82 -27.39
C VAL A 455 -21.99 0.23 -27.36
N ASP A 456 -22.76 0.52 -26.31
CA ASP A 456 -24.17 0.19 -26.19
C ASP A 456 -24.87 1.34 -25.42
N GLY A 457 -25.57 2.20 -26.16
CA GLY A 457 -26.10 3.44 -25.61
C GLY A 457 -24.99 4.34 -25.04
N ARG A 458 -25.07 4.65 -23.74
CA ARG A 458 -24.07 5.46 -23.03
C ARG A 458 -22.84 4.65 -22.57
N ALA A 459 -22.96 3.32 -22.54
CA ALA A 459 -21.85 2.46 -22.10
C ALA A 459 -20.80 2.34 -23.23
N ARG A 460 -19.55 2.65 -22.92
CA ARG A 460 -18.41 2.57 -23.84
C ARG A 460 -17.31 1.72 -23.25
N LEU A 461 -16.83 0.72 -23.99
CA LEU A 461 -15.69 -0.06 -23.55
C LEU A 461 -14.43 0.80 -23.51
N ARG A 462 -13.78 0.87 -22.37
CA ARG A 462 -12.53 1.61 -22.20
C ARG A 462 -11.36 0.83 -22.75
N PHE A 463 -10.42 1.54 -23.37
CA PHE A 463 -9.13 0.99 -23.76
C PHE A 463 -8.08 1.23 -22.68
N LEU A 464 -7.16 0.28 -22.55
CA LEU A 464 -5.99 0.43 -21.66
C LEU A 464 -5.05 1.55 -22.18
N TRP A 465 -4.95 1.66 -23.51
CA TRP A 465 -4.17 2.70 -24.19
C TRP A 465 -4.72 4.12 -24.00
N GLU A 466 -5.95 4.29 -23.59
CA GLU A 466 -6.64 5.58 -23.48
C GLU A 466 -5.85 6.59 -22.60
N GLY A 467 -5.39 7.71 -23.21
CA GLY A 467 -4.54 8.72 -22.57
C GLY A 467 -3.06 8.39 -22.47
N GLY A 468 -2.58 7.38 -23.22
CA GLY A 468 -1.16 7.08 -23.39
C GLY A 468 -0.46 6.51 -22.17
N THR A 469 0.86 6.41 -22.28
CA THR A 469 1.76 6.09 -21.18
C THR A 469 2.32 7.37 -20.59
N LEU A 470 2.47 7.40 -19.27
CA LEU A 470 2.92 8.58 -18.55
C LEU A 470 4.25 8.29 -17.84
N ARG A 471 5.11 9.29 -17.78
CA ARG A 471 6.23 9.25 -16.83
C ARG A 471 5.67 9.48 -15.43
N TYR A 472 6.15 8.69 -14.46
CA TYR A 472 5.70 8.86 -13.09
C TYR A 472 6.06 10.28 -12.58
N PRO A 473 5.09 11.08 -12.09
CA PRO A 473 5.30 12.50 -11.80
C PRO A 473 6.36 12.75 -10.73
N ARG A 474 6.46 11.85 -9.74
CA ARG A 474 7.42 11.94 -8.63
C ARG A 474 8.75 11.23 -8.91
N HIS A 475 9.02 10.87 -10.15
CA HIS A 475 10.29 10.23 -10.50
C HIS A 475 11.47 11.14 -10.19
N GLY A 476 12.26 10.79 -9.18
CA GLY A 476 13.43 11.55 -8.78
C GLY A 476 13.16 12.78 -7.92
N ILE A 477 11.93 13.01 -7.50
CA ILE A 477 11.52 14.08 -6.59
C ILE A 477 11.45 13.50 -5.16
N GLU A 478 11.82 14.31 -4.18
CA GLU A 478 11.56 13.98 -2.78
C GLU A 478 10.06 14.00 -2.51
N ILE A 479 9.56 12.98 -1.80
CA ILE A 479 8.12 12.86 -1.55
C ILE A 479 7.79 13.77 -0.37
N PRO A 480 6.87 14.74 -0.54
CA PRO A 480 6.44 15.60 0.55
C PRO A 480 5.87 14.75 1.70
N ASN A 481 6.17 15.14 2.93
CA ASN A 481 5.53 14.52 4.07
C ASN A 481 4.04 14.88 4.10
N GLY A 482 3.17 13.89 4.36
CA GLY A 482 1.71 14.08 4.37
C GLY A 482 1.19 15.01 5.48
N TRP A 483 2.04 15.41 6.42
CA TRP A 483 1.74 16.30 7.54
C TRP A 483 2.34 17.69 7.39
N ASN A 484 3.37 17.84 6.53
CA ASN A 484 3.97 19.11 6.17
C ASN A 484 3.26 19.67 4.95
N LEU A 485 2.41 20.68 5.14
CA LEU A 485 1.64 21.32 4.06
C LEU A 485 2.28 22.61 3.55
N GLU A 486 3.44 23.00 4.06
CA GLU A 486 4.19 24.05 3.40
C GLU A 486 4.79 23.45 2.12
N PRO A 487 4.45 24.00 0.94
CA PRO A 487 5.11 23.62 -0.28
C PRO A 487 6.58 24.02 -0.11
N GLU A 488 7.45 23.04 0.05
CA GLU A 488 8.87 23.30 -0.06
C GLU A 488 9.09 24.04 -1.39
N ARG A 489 9.65 25.25 -1.33
CA ARG A 489 9.82 26.20 -2.44
C ARG A 489 10.56 25.68 -3.69
N LYS A 490 10.86 24.38 -3.77
CA LYS A 490 11.59 23.72 -4.87
C LYS A 490 10.84 22.56 -5.57
N VAL A 491 9.59 22.30 -5.24
CA VAL A 491 8.80 21.33 -6.00
C VAL A 491 8.39 22.01 -7.31
N ARG A 492 8.97 21.60 -8.44
CA ARG A 492 8.45 21.96 -9.77
C ARG A 492 6.95 21.68 -9.75
N LYS A 493 6.15 22.70 -10.15
CA LYS A 493 4.69 22.65 -10.15
C LYS A 493 4.19 21.26 -10.55
N VAL A 494 3.66 20.52 -9.58
CA VAL A 494 2.91 19.30 -9.87
C VAL A 494 1.61 19.75 -10.52
N PRO A 495 1.19 19.19 -11.66
CA PRO A 495 -0.06 19.59 -12.31
C PRO A 495 -1.22 19.56 -11.33
N SER A 496 -2.15 20.54 -11.41
CA SER A 496 -3.31 20.67 -10.52
C SER A 496 -4.17 19.42 -10.43
N ASP A 497 -4.17 18.60 -11.49
CA ASP A 497 -4.89 17.32 -11.57
C ASP A 497 -4.30 16.22 -10.67
N PHE A 498 -3.07 16.40 -10.21
CA PHE A 498 -2.41 15.46 -9.31
C PHE A 498 -3.17 15.31 -7.98
N TRP A 499 -3.61 16.42 -7.40
CA TRP A 499 -4.32 16.44 -6.12
C TRP A 499 -5.76 15.95 -6.23
N ARG A 500 -6.44 16.14 -7.37
CA ARG A 500 -7.78 15.57 -7.62
C ARG A 500 -7.75 14.04 -7.72
N ASN A 501 -6.70 13.47 -8.33
CA ASN A 501 -6.52 12.02 -8.42
C ASN A 501 -6.02 11.39 -7.10
N PHE A 502 -5.45 12.17 -6.19
CA PHE A 502 -4.90 11.71 -4.91
C PHE A 502 -6.00 11.26 -3.94
N ASN A 503 -7.12 11.97 -3.90
CA ASN A 503 -8.27 11.63 -3.05
C ASN A 503 -9.00 10.33 -3.51
N LEU A 504 -8.78 9.87 -4.74
CA LEU A 504 -9.33 8.62 -5.27
C LEU A 504 -8.47 7.38 -4.95
N LEU A 505 -7.18 7.56 -4.62
CA LEU A 505 -6.25 6.46 -4.31
C LEU A 505 -6.14 6.16 -2.80
N SER A 506 -6.63 7.04 -1.94
CA SER A 506 -6.68 6.82 -0.47
C SER A 506 -7.91 6.05 0.00
N SER A 507 -8.77 5.59 -0.92
CA SER A 507 -10.01 4.85 -0.64
C SER A 507 -9.97 3.37 -1.04
N PHE A 508 -8.76 2.79 -1.18
CA PHE A 508 -8.59 1.34 -1.34
C PHE A 508 -7.77 0.72 -0.22
#